data_5c703d42eff0b4d62b3083b4959aa0e3
#
_entry.id   5c703d42eff0b4d62b3083b4959aa0e3
#
_cell.length_a   1.000
_cell.length_b   1.000
_cell.length_c   1.000
_cell.angle_alpha   90.00
_cell.angle_beta   90.00
_cell.angle_gamma   90.00
#
_symmetry.space_group_name_H-M   'P 1'
#
loop_
_entity.id
_entity.type
_entity.pdbx_description
1 polymer ?
#
loop_
_entity_poly.entity_id
_entity_poly.type
_entity_poly.pdbx_seq_one_letter_code
_entity_poly.pdbx_strand_id
1 'polypeptide(L)'
;IINNVADSDFLCIESNHDEHMLDAGPYPYFLKKWIKSNQGHLSNSQAALCVLEHADRKLKHVILSHLSKTNNTPSLALDAFKILKERKDLNPRITVSDREFHTPLFRI
;
A
#
# COMPACT_ATOMS: atom_id res chain seq x y z
N ILE A 1 -2.68 -2.08 12.90
CA ILE A 1 -2.40 -1.31 11.67
C ILE A 1 -3.11 0.02 11.69
N ILE A 2 -4.41 0.03 11.97
CA ILE A 2 -5.21 1.26 11.95
C ILE A 2 -4.67 2.26 12.97
N ASN A 3 -4.34 1.81 14.17
CA ASN A 3 -3.79 2.69 15.19
C ASN A 3 -2.42 3.25 14.79
N ASN A 4 -1.60 2.42 14.14
CA ASN A 4 -0.30 2.86 13.66
C ASN A 4 -0.44 3.93 12.59
N VAL A 5 -1.38 3.76 11.67
CA VAL A 5 -1.64 4.74 10.62
C VAL A 5 -2.09 6.07 11.23
N ALA A 6 -3.02 6.02 12.21
CA ALA A 6 -3.57 7.23 12.81
C ALA A 6 -2.53 8.04 13.57
N ASP A 7 -1.55 7.38 14.19
CA ASP A 7 -0.58 8.04 15.06
C ASP A 7 0.76 8.34 14.39
N SER A 8 0.95 7.85 13.16
CA SER A 8 2.25 7.94 12.50
C SER A 8 2.48 9.27 11.82
N ASP A 9 3.70 9.79 11.94
CA ASP A 9 4.20 10.85 11.06
C ASP A 9 5.04 10.25 9.92
N PHE A 10 5.51 9.02 10.08
CA PHE A 10 6.22 8.22 9.07
C PHE A 10 5.59 6.84 9.03
N LEU A 11 5.20 6.39 7.84
CA LEU A 11 4.50 5.12 7.69
C LEU A 11 5.12 4.31 6.55
N CYS A 12 5.42 3.04 6.83
CA CYS A 12 5.76 2.07 5.81
C CYS A 12 4.60 1.09 5.70
N ILE A 13 3.98 1.01 4.54
CA ILE A 13 2.80 0.18 4.32
C ILE A 13 2.99 -0.70 3.09
N GLU A 14 2.48 -1.92 3.17
CA GLU A 14 2.50 -2.81 2.03
C GLU A 14 1.57 -2.29 0.93
N SER A 15 2.07 -2.29 -0.30
CA SER A 15 1.30 -1.99 -1.50
C SER A 15 1.66 -3.06 -2.52
N ASN A 16 1.08 -4.25 -2.34
CA ASN A 16 1.59 -5.45 -2.98
C ASN A 16 1.24 -5.54 -4.46
N HIS A 17 -0.01 -5.29 -4.82
CA HIS A 17 -0.45 -5.58 -6.18
C HIS A 17 -1.48 -4.59 -6.67
N ASP A 18 -1.52 -4.43 -7.99
CA ASP A 18 -2.62 -3.80 -8.69
C ASP A 18 -3.68 -4.86 -8.90
N GLU A 19 -4.91 -4.57 -8.52
CA GLU A 19 -5.99 -5.58 -8.56
C GLU A 19 -6.25 -6.07 -9.97
N HIS A 20 -6.17 -5.17 -10.94
CA HIS A 20 -6.39 -5.54 -12.34
C HIS A 20 -5.26 -6.45 -12.87
N MET A 21 -4.01 -6.12 -12.56
CA MET A 21 -2.88 -6.95 -12.95
C MET A 21 -2.95 -8.34 -12.33
N LEU A 22 -3.34 -8.41 -11.06
CA LEU A 22 -3.48 -9.68 -10.38
C LEU A 22 -4.53 -10.56 -11.07
N ASP A 23 -5.69 -9.98 -11.37
CA ASP A 23 -6.79 -10.72 -12.00
C ASP A 23 -6.43 -11.19 -13.41
N ALA A 24 -5.75 -10.35 -14.18
CA ALA A 24 -5.35 -10.67 -15.55
C ALA A 24 -4.06 -11.49 -15.63
N GLY A 25 -3.32 -11.61 -14.53
CA GLY A 25 -2.00 -12.22 -14.52
C GLY A 25 -1.99 -13.73 -14.50
N PRO A 26 -0.78 -14.31 -14.46
CA PRO A 26 -0.60 -15.76 -14.67
C PRO A 26 -0.84 -16.64 -13.45
N TYR A 27 -1.10 -16.07 -12.30
CA TYR A 27 -1.27 -16.86 -11.07
C TYR A 27 -2.51 -17.73 -11.14
N PRO A 28 -2.49 -18.96 -10.58
CA PRO A 28 -3.68 -19.79 -10.49
C PRO A 28 -4.79 -19.13 -9.69
N TYR A 29 -6.03 -19.50 -9.98
CA TYR A 29 -7.19 -18.90 -9.34
C TYR A 29 -7.16 -18.97 -7.81
N PHE A 30 -6.75 -20.11 -7.25
CA PHE A 30 -6.72 -20.27 -5.80
C PHE A 30 -5.72 -19.30 -5.14
N LEU A 31 -4.60 -19.05 -5.81
CA LEU A 31 -3.59 -18.13 -5.30
C LEU A 31 -4.07 -16.68 -5.36
N LYS A 32 -4.72 -16.31 -6.47
CA LYS A 32 -5.33 -14.99 -6.58
C LYS A 32 -6.33 -14.76 -5.46
N LYS A 33 -7.15 -15.75 -5.20
CA LYS A 33 -8.17 -15.67 -4.17
C LYS A 33 -7.56 -15.51 -2.78
N TRP A 34 -6.49 -16.24 -2.50
CA TRP A 34 -5.79 -16.12 -1.22
C TRP A 34 -5.15 -14.75 -1.06
N ILE A 35 -4.50 -14.25 -2.11
CA ILE A 35 -3.86 -12.93 -2.06
C ILE A 35 -4.88 -11.84 -1.74
N LYS A 36 -6.09 -11.95 -2.29
CA LYS A 36 -7.16 -10.98 -2.06
C LYS A 36 -7.82 -11.12 -0.68
N SER A 37 -7.60 -12.22 0.01
CA SER A 37 -8.22 -12.45 1.29
C SER A 37 -7.62 -11.58 2.39
N ASN A 38 -8.27 -11.54 3.54
CA ASN A 38 -7.77 -10.79 4.69
C ASN A 38 -6.43 -11.31 5.22
N GLN A 39 -6.07 -12.52 4.84
CA GLN A 39 -4.82 -13.15 5.27
C GLN A 39 -3.71 -13.06 4.21
N GLY A 40 -4.01 -12.46 3.09
CA GLY A 40 -3.06 -12.29 2.01
C GLY A 40 -2.35 -10.95 2.09
N HIS A 41 -2.39 -10.22 0.98
CA HIS A 41 -1.65 -8.97 0.83
C HIS A 41 -2.59 -7.81 0.53
N LEU A 42 -2.21 -6.60 0.93
CA LEU A 42 -2.95 -5.40 0.58
C LEU A 42 -2.70 -5.05 -0.88
N SER A 43 -3.78 -4.75 -1.61
CA SER A 43 -3.65 -4.15 -2.94
C SER A 43 -3.26 -2.68 -2.81
N ASN A 44 -2.83 -2.09 -3.93
CA ASN A 44 -2.53 -0.65 -3.96
C ASN A 44 -3.73 0.18 -3.49
N SER A 45 -4.92 -0.16 -3.98
CA SER A 45 -6.14 0.57 -3.61
C SER A 45 -6.49 0.41 -2.13
N GLN A 46 -6.35 -0.79 -1.60
CA GLN A 46 -6.62 -1.04 -0.18
C GLN A 46 -5.66 -0.27 0.71
N ALA A 47 -4.38 -0.26 0.34
CA ALA A 47 -3.38 0.49 1.11
C ALA A 47 -3.68 1.99 1.08
N ALA A 48 -3.99 2.51 -0.09
CA ALA A 48 -4.30 3.94 -0.25
C ALA A 48 -5.56 4.33 0.53
N LEU A 49 -6.61 3.51 0.47
CA LEU A 49 -7.84 3.77 1.22
C LEU A 49 -7.60 3.72 2.72
N CYS A 50 -6.79 2.80 3.18
CA CYS A 50 -6.45 2.70 4.60
C CYS A 50 -5.81 4.00 5.10
N VAL A 51 -4.85 4.52 4.34
CA VAL A 51 -4.21 5.79 4.68
C VAL A 51 -5.21 6.95 4.60
N LEU A 52 -6.01 6.99 3.54
CA LEU A 52 -7.00 8.05 3.36
C LEU A 52 -7.98 8.13 4.52
N GLU A 53 -8.44 6.98 5.01
CA GLU A 53 -9.47 6.92 6.04
C GLU A 53 -8.94 7.11 7.45
N HIS A 54 -7.70 6.72 7.71
CA HIS A 54 -7.20 6.61 9.08
C HIS A 54 -6.03 7.53 9.42
N ALA A 55 -5.36 8.10 8.42
CA ALA A 55 -4.18 8.93 8.68
C ALA A 55 -4.55 10.27 9.31
N ASP A 56 -3.68 10.74 10.18
CA ASP A 56 -3.74 12.06 10.77
C ASP A 56 -2.95 13.05 9.91
N ARG A 57 -3.29 14.33 10.00
CA ARG A 57 -2.59 15.40 9.25
C ARG A 57 -1.10 15.49 9.56
N LYS A 58 -0.66 14.90 10.65
CA LYS A 58 0.77 14.88 11.00
C LYS A 58 1.57 13.88 10.15
N LEU A 59 0.91 13.03 9.38
CA LEU A 59 1.59 12.09 8.51
C LEU A 59 2.38 12.84 7.44
N LYS A 60 3.69 12.63 7.41
CA LYS A 60 4.58 13.39 6.52
C LYS A 60 5.18 12.55 5.41
N HIS A 61 5.30 11.24 5.60
CA HIS A 61 5.94 10.39 4.62
C HIS A 61 5.35 8.99 4.65
N VAL A 62 4.98 8.49 3.48
CA VAL A 62 4.51 7.11 3.30
C VAL A 62 5.50 6.41 2.36
N ILE A 63 6.01 5.26 2.79
CA ILE A 63 6.85 4.42 1.96
C ILE A 63 6.04 3.18 1.58
N LEU A 64 5.90 2.95 0.27
CA LEU A 64 5.21 1.79 -0.27
C LEU A 64 6.22 0.66 -0.41
N SER A 65 5.91 -0.49 0.17
CA SER A 65 6.82 -1.63 0.22
C SER A 65 6.16 -2.91 -0.28
N HIS A 66 6.97 -3.94 -0.45
CA HIS A 66 6.51 -5.28 -0.83
C HIS A 66 5.71 -5.32 -2.14
N LEU A 67 6.10 -4.50 -3.11
CA LEU A 67 5.46 -4.53 -4.42
C LEU A 67 5.74 -5.87 -5.11
N SER A 68 4.68 -6.49 -5.63
CA SER A 68 4.81 -7.71 -6.41
C SER A 68 5.53 -7.40 -7.73
N LYS A 69 6.51 -8.23 -8.07
CA LYS A 69 7.21 -8.08 -9.36
C LYS A 69 6.34 -8.48 -10.53
N THR A 70 5.38 -9.37 -10.30
CA THR A 70 4.51 -9.90 -11.35
C THR A 70 3.25 -9.06 -11.52
N ASN A 71 2.69 -8.56 -10.42
CA ASN A 71 1.34 -7.99 -10.40
C ASN A 71 1.30 -6.52 -9.99
N ASN A 72 2.43 -5.82 -10.11
CA ASN A 72 2.47 -4.41 -9.76
C ASN A 72 3.57 -3.68 -10.51
N THR A 73 3.51 -2.36 -10.46
CA THR A 73 4.61 -1.48 -10.87
C THR A 73 4.66 -0.31 -9.91
N PRO A 74 5.84 0.33 -9.74
CA PRO A 74 5.91 1.54 -8.91
C PRO A 74 4.95 2.63 -9.36
N SER A 75 4.75 2.78 -10.66
CA SER A 75 3.86 3.78 -11.22
C SER A 75 2.40 3.54 -10.80
N LEU A 76 1.94 2.28 -10.88
CA LEU A 76 0.57 1.94 -10.47
C LEU A 76 0.36 2.12 -8.98
N ALA A 77 1.36 1.77 -8.17
CA ALA A 77 1.27 1.97 -6.73
C ALA A 77 1.16 3.45 -6.39
N LEU A 78 2.00 4.28 -6.98
CA LEU A 78 1.95 5.73 -6.76
C LEU A 78 0.63 6.33 -7.23
N ASP A 79 0.12 5.88 -8.38
CA ASP A 79 -1.16 6.36 -8.90
C ASP A 79 -2.31 6.09 -7.92
N ALA A 80 -2.32 4.93 -7.30
CA ALA A 80 -3.37 4.59 -6.34
C ALA A 80 -3.40 5.57 -5.17
N PHE A 81 -2.25 6.10 -4.78
CA PHE A 81 -2.16 7.02 -3.64
C PHE A 81 -2.53 8.46 -4.00
N LYS A 82 -2.83 8.76 -5.26
CA LYS A 82 -3.34 10.09 -5.63
C LYS A 82 -4.69 10.39 -4.97
N ILE A 83 -5.41 9.38 -4.54
CA ILE A 83 -6.69 9.55 -3.84
C ILE A 83 -6.53 10.36 -2.55
N LEU A 84 -5.33 10.41 -1.97
CA LEU A 84 -5.10 11.19 -0.76
C LEU A 84 -5.35 12.69 -0.95
N LYS A 85 -5.34 13.16 -2.19
CA LYS A 85 -5.66 14.56 -2.51
C LYS A 85 -7.10 14.92 -2.18
N GLU A 86 -7.96 13.94 -1.97
CA GLU A 86 -9.34 14.19 -1.56
C GLU A 86 -9.43 14.72 -0.13
N ARG A 87 -8.40 14.51 0.67
CA ARG A 87 -8.31 15.07 2.02
C ARG A 87 -7.31 16.22 2.02
N LYS A 88 -7.82 17.42 2.21
CA LYS A 88 -6.98 18.64 2.17
C LYS A 88 -6.04 18.74 3.35
N ASP A 89 -6.32 18.05 4.45
CA ASP A 89 -5.46 18.03 5.62
C ASP A 89 -4.27 17.09 5.49
N LEU A 90 -4.23 16.27 4.41
CA LEU A 90 -3.14 15.33 4.16
C LEU A 90 -2.28 15.81 2.99
N ASN A 91 -0.98 15.78 3.20
CA ASN A 91 -0.03 16.08 2.12
C ASN A 91 1.29 15.33 2.36
N PRO A 92 1.26 14.01 2.57
CA PRO A 92 2.49 13.27 2.80
C PRO A 92 3.28 13.11 1.51
N ARG A 93 4.59 12.95 1.65
CA ARG A 93 5.43 12.49 0.56
C ARG A 93 5.19 11.00 0.38
N ILE A 94 5.00 10.55 -0.86
CA ILE A 94 4.80 9.14 -1.18
C ILE A 94 6.03 8.66 -1.95
N THR A 95 6.70 7.65 -1.45
CA THR A 95 7.84 7.04 -2.14
C THR A 95 7.67 5.53 -2.21
N VAL A 96 8.33 4.91 -3.17
CA VAL A 96 8.32 3.47 -3.34
C VAL A 96 9.69 2.94 -2.97
N SER A 97 9.72 1.88 -2.17
CA SER A 97 10.96 1.23 -1.83
C SER A 97 11.40 0.33 -2.98
N ASP A 98 12.65 0.50 -3.42
CA ASP A 98 13.26 -0.35 -4.45
C ASP A 98 13.66 -1.71 -3.91
N ARG A 99 13.63 -1.87 -2.60
CA ARG A 99 14.11 -3.07 -1.93
C ARG A 99 13.06 -3.57 -0.96
N GLU A 100 13.11 -4.86 -0.71
CA GLU A 100 12.34 -5.42 0.38
C GLU A 100 12.97 -5.01 1.70
N PHE A 101 12.14 -4.53 2.61
CA PHE A 101 12.56 -4.29 3.98
C PHE A 101 12.36 -5.57 4.78
N HIS A 102 13.43 -6.07 5.35
CA HIS A 102 13.38 -7.26 6.20
C HIS A 102 13.31 -6.91 7.67
N THR A 103 13.38 -5.64 7.99
CA THR A 103 13.37 -5.15 9.36
C THR A 103 11.96 -5.07 9.89
N PRO A 104 11.68 -5.65 11.08
CA PRO A 104 10.35 -5.55 11.69
C PRO A 104 9.91 -4.12 11.97
N LEU A 105 10.85 -3.18 12.08
CA LEU A 105 10.54 -1.78 12.36
C LEU A 105 9.61 -1.16 11.32
N PHE A 106 9.63 -1.64 10.08
CA PHE A 106 8.84 -1.08 9.00
C PHE A 106 7.60 -1.90 8.70
N ARG A 107 7.33 -2.90 9.48
CA ARG A 107 6.11 -3.69 9.33
C ARG A 107 5.04 -3.14 10.23
N ILE A 108 3.87 -3.05 9.67
CA ILE A 108 2.71 -2.54 10.40
C ILE A 108 1.74 -3.65 10.73
#